data_5ddb48af9bdaf76705113294b2294d3e
#
_entry.id   5ddb48af9bdaf76705113294b2294d3e
#
_cell.length_a   1.000
_cell.length_b   1.000
_cell.length_c   1.000
_cell.angle_alpha   90.00
_cell.angle_beta   90.00
_cell.angle_gamma   90.00
#
_symmetry.space_group_name_H-M   'P 1'
#
loop_
_entity.id
_entity.type
_entity.pdbx_description
1 polymer ?
#
loop_
_entity_poly.entity_id
_entity_poly.type
_entity_poly.pdbx_seq_one_letter_code
_entity_poly.pdbx_strand_id
1 'polypeptide(L)'
;MIKLFVNVDHVATVREARKTFEPNPLTAAILAEKAGAYGITAHLREDRRHMQDDDIRILKDQINTPLNLEMAAVDEMIQIAINTKPFQVSIVPENRQEITTEGGLNILEQEAHLIEIGNRFRELGILFSLFIDPDTDQVKGAKRVKADSIELNTGPYSEVSNSKERTQHLAQLRDAALKAHEIGLRVFAGHGLTISNIPAIIRNVPWIEELNIGHHIVSNSIYVGMEQSVRDMINCIQSQISKKTTLLR
;
A
#
# COMPACT_ATOMS: atom_id res chain seq x y z
N MET A 1 -8.86 14.34 3.25
CA MET A 1 -9.13 13.62 1.97
C MET A 1 -8.30 12.35 2.00
N ILE A 2 -8.88 11.18 1.69
CA ILE A 2 -8.12 9.92 1.61
C ILE A 2 -7.51 9.85 0.21
N LYS A 3 -6.21 9.58 0.14
CA LYS A 3 -5.43 9.46 -1.09
C LYS A 3 -5.49 8.04 -1.62
N LEU A 4 -5.66 7.87 -2.93
CA LEU A 4 -5.56 6.57 -3.57
C LEU A 4 -4.19 6.42 -4.23
N PHE A 5 -3.42 5.43 -3.79
CA PHE A 5 -2.26 4.93 -4.50
C PHE A 5 -2.66 3.65 -5.24
N VAL A 6 -2.35 3.60 -6.53
CA VAL A 6 -2.67 2.45 -7.38
C VAL A 6 -1.44 1.56 -7.50
N ASN A 7 -1.54 0.34 -6.95
CA ASN A 7 -0.50 -0.66 -7.10
C ASN A 7 -0.62 -1.33 -8.48
N VAL A 8 0.47 -1.33 -9.26
CA VAL A 8 0.51 -1.84 -10.65
C VAL A 8 1.16 -3.21 -10.80
N ASP A 9 1.50 -3.90 -9.71
CA ASP A 9 2.20 -5.18 -9.73
C ASP A 9 1.48 -6.25 -10.52
N HIS A 10 0.14 -6.32 -10.40
CA HIS A 10 -0.65 -7.32 -11.11
C HIS A 10 -0.66 -7.12 -12.62
N VAL A 11 -0.36 -5.92 -13.12
CA VAL A 11 -0.10 -5.68 -14.55
C VAL A 11 1.19 -6.39 -14.97
N ALA A 12 2.24 -6.24 -14.17
CA ALA A 12 3.50 -6.95 -14.38
C ALA A 12 3.32 -8.48 -14.24
N THR A 13 2.48 -8.95 -13.29
CA THR A 13 2.16 -10.37 -13.13
C THR A 13 1.58 -10.97 -14.42
N VAL A 14 0.67 -10.26 -15.09
CA VAL A 14 0.11 -10.71 -16.38
C VAL A 14 1.20 -10.77 -17.45
N ARG A 15 2.09 -9.77 -17.51
CA ARG A 15 3.24 -9.77 -18.42
C ARG A 15 4.15 -10.98 -18.18
N GLU A 16 4.52 -11.23 -16.95
CA GLU A 16 5.44 -12.30 -16.58
C GLU A 16 4.84 -13.70 -16.75
N ALA A 17 3.51 -13.85 -16.70
CA ALA A 17 2.85 -15.12 -17.03
C ALA A 17 3.15 -15.59 -18.47
N ARG A 18 3.46 -14.66 -19.39
CA ARG A 18 3.84 -14.94 -20.78
C ARG A 18 5.30 -14.62 -21.08
N LYS A 19 6.05 -14.03 -20.14
CA LYS A 19 7.45 -13.56 -20.33
C LYS A 19 7.59 -12.72 -21.59
N THR A 20 6.74 -11.70 -21.71
CA THR A 20 6.66 -10.79 -22.86
C THR A 20 6.83 -9.34 -22.39
N PHE A 21 6.60 -8.36 -23.27
CA PHE A 21 6.67 -6.92 -22.95
C PHE A 21 5.31 -6.30 -22.63
N GLU A 22 4.21 -7.05 -22.79
CA GLU A 22 2.83 -6.60 -22.54
C GLU A 22 2.12 -7.48 -21.51
N PRO A 23 1.22 -6.88 -20.69
CA PRO A 23 0.94 -5.44 -20.55
C PRO A 23 2.07 -4.70 -19.81
N ASN A 24 2.25 -3.39 -20.12
CA ASN A 24 3.31 -2.57 -19.54
C ASN A 24 2.81 -1.84 -18.26
N PRO A 25 3.45 -2.01 -17.09
CA PRO A 25 3.09 -1.34 -15.84
C PRO A 25 3.12 0.19 -15.93
N LEU A 26 4.06 0.77 -16.68
CA LEU A 26 4.10 2.21 -16.90
C LEU A 26 2.85 2.74 -17.61
N THR A 27 2.39 2.04 -18.65
CA THR A 27 1.15 2.43 -19.35
C THR A 27 -0.03 2.43 -18.39
N ALA A 28 -0.13 1.42 -17.51
CA ALA A 28 -1.17 1.35 -16.49
C ALA A 28 -1.05 2.49 -15.47
N ALA A 29 0.17 2.82 -15.04
CA ALA A 29 0.44 3.93 -14.12
C ALA A 29 0.00 5.28 -14.73
N ILE A 30 0.36 5.56 -15.99
CA ILE A 30 -0.07 6.79 -16.70
C ILE A 30 -1.59 6.88 -16.83
N LEU A 31 -2.27 5.76 -17.10
CA LEU A 31 -3.73 5.72 -17.15
C LEU A 31 -4.35 5.96 -15.76
N ALA A 32 -3.74 5.43 -14.70
CA ALA A 32 -4.17 5.68 -13.33
C ALA A 32 -3.99 7.16 -12.93
N GLU A 33 -2.87 7.79 -13.29
CA GLU A 33 -2.66 9.23 -13.10
C GLU A 33 -3.73 10.07 -13.80
N LYS A 34 -4.02 9.79 -15.07
CA LYS A 34 -5.07 10.47 -15.85
C LYS A 34 -6.46 10.31 -15.22
N ALA A 35 -6.69 9.20 -14.55
CA ALA A 35 -7.94 8.94 -13.82
C ALA A 35 -8.03 9.67 -12.48
N GLY A 36 -6.93 10.25 -11.98
CA GLY A 36 -6.89 11.01 -10.74
C GLY A 36 -6.29 10.24 -9.54
N ALA A 37 -5.56 9.16 -9.76
CA ALA A 37 -4.76 8.53 -8.70
C ALA A 37 -3.81 9.56 -8.08
N TYR A 38 -3.65 9.53 -6.75
CA TYR A 38 -2.74 10.42 -6.05
C TYR A 38 -1.29 9.99 -6.21
N GLY A 39 -1.05 8.69 -6.28
CA GLY A 39 0.27 8.11 -6.48
C GLY A 39 0.19 6.70 -7.06
N ILE A 40 1.36 6.16 -7.34
CA ILE A 40 1.56 4.80 -7.85
C ILE A 40 2.34 4.00 -6.81
N THR A 41 1.92 2.77 -6.57
CA THR A 41 2.65 1.79 -5.77
C THR A 41 3.19 0.70 -6.68
N ALA A 42 4.42 0.30 -6.45
CA ALA A 42 5.06 -0.82 -7.11
C ALA A 42 5.92 -1.60 -6.12
N HIS A 43 5.78 -2.92 -6.08
CA HIS A 43 6.52 -3.80 -5.22
C HIS A 43 7.63 -4.50 -6.00
N LEU A 44 8.87 -4.15 -5.73
CA LEU A 44 10.03 -4.88 -6.26
C LEU A 44 10.42 -5.98 -5.27
N ARG A 45 9.98 -7.21 -5.56
CA ARG A 45 10.34 -8.37 -4.73
C ARG A 45 11.77 -8.84 -5.02
N GLU A 46 12.42 -9.43 -4.02
CA GLU A 46 13.75 -10.05 -4.17
C GLU A 46 13.80 -11.07 -5.31
N ASP A 47 12.74 -11.83 -5.53
CA ASP A 47 12.67 -12.86 -6.56
C ASP A 47 12.23 -12.36 -7.95
N ARG A 48 11.93 -11.06 -8.09
CA ARG A 48 11.50 -10.42 -9.36
C ARG A 48 10.36 -11.17 -10.08
N ARG A 49 9.43 -11.78 -9.34
CA ARG A 49 8.36 -12.59 -9.93
C ARG A 49 7.36 -11.79 -10.78
N HIS A 50 7.32 -10.49 -10.63
CA HIS A 50 6.47 -9.58 -11.41
C HIS A 50 7.20 -8.30 -11.83
N MET A 51 7.35 -7.30 -10.96
CA MET A 51 8.08 -6.06 -11.25
C MET A 51 9.57 -6.38 -11.40
N GLN A 52 10.20 -5.71 -12.37
CA GLN A 52 11.63 -5.79 -12.65
C GLN A 52 12.31 -4.47 -12.27
N ASP A 53 13.63 -4.48 -12.10
CA ASP A 53 14.40 -3.28 -11.74
C ASP A 53 14.19 -2.12 -12.73
N ASP A 54 14.12 -2.43 -14.03
CA ASP A 54 13.84 -1.44 -15.07
C ASP A 54 12.43 -0.85 -14.95
N ASP A 55 11.43 -1.61 -14.52
CA ASP A 55 10.09 -1.08 -14.31
C ASP A 55 10.12 0.04 -13.25
N ILE A 56 10.81 -0.19 -12.14
CA ILE A 56 10.92 0.80 -11.06
C ILE A 56 11.63 2.06 -11.52
N ARG A 57 12.73 1.91 -12.25
CA ARG A 57 13.47 3.03 -12.82
C ARG A 57 12.61 3.84 -13.79
N ILE A 58 11.91 3.17 -14.71
CA ILE A 58 11.07 3.81 -15.71
C ILE A 58 9.85 4.48 -15.04
N LEU A 59 9.21 3.85 -14.07
CA LEU A 59 8.12 4.46 -13.30
C LEU A 59 8.62 5.74 -12.63
N LYS A 60 9.76 5.68 -11.90
CA LYS A 60 10.32 6.86 -11.22
C LYS A 60 10.58 8.02 -12.16
N ASP A 61 11.07 7.74 -13.38
CA ASP A 61 11.46 8.76 -14.36
C ASP A 61 10.25 9.36 -15.10
N GLN A 62 9.17 8.61 -15.30
CA GLN A 62 8.12 8.98 -16.24
C GLN A 62 6.74 9.27 -15.63
N ILE A 63 6.47 8.87 -14.39
CA ILE A 63 5.24 9.27 -13.72
C ILE A 63 5.40 10.68 -13.12
N ASN A 64 4.27 11.40 -13.04
CA ASN A 64 4.23 12.74 -12.44
C ASN A 64 3.73 12.74 -11.00
N THR A 65 3.16 11.63 -10.56
CA THR A 65 2.64 11.43 -9.19
C THR A 65 3.69 10.77 -8.30
N PRO A 66 3.53 10.83 -6.97
CA PRO A 66 4.42 10.14 -6.04
C PRO A 66 4.52 8.62 -6.31
N LEU A 67 5.75 8.08 -6.31
CA LEU A 67 6.02 6.65 -6.32
C LEU A 67 6.21 6.16 -4.89
N ASN A 68 5.41 5.16 -4.49
CA ASN A 68 5.63 4.33 -3.31
C ASN A 68 6.30 3.02 -3.76
N LEU A 69 7.53 2.77 -3.31
CA LEU A 69 8.24 1.53 -3.56
C LEU A 69 8.05 0.58 -2.38
N GLU A 70 7.36 -0.53 -2.62
CA GLU A 70 7.29 -1.63 -1.66
C GLU A 70 8.48 -2.56 -1.85
N MET A 71 9.10 -3.00 -0.74
CA MET A 71 10.28 -3.85 -0.79
C MET A 71 10.56 -4.54 0.55
N ALA A 72 11.35 -5.62 0.51
CA ALA A 72 11.92 -6.24 1.69
C ALA A 72 13.03 -5.37 2.34
N ALA A 73 13.24 -5.57 3.63
CA ALA A 73 14.30 -4.88 4.41
C ALA A 73 15.68 -5.53 4.22
N VAL A 74 16.13 -5.74 2.97
CA VAL A 74 17.43 -6.35 2.66
C VAL A 74 18.33 -5.36 1.93
N ASP A 75 19.65 -5.52 2.06
CA ASP A 75 20.65 -4.57 1.56
C ASP A 75 20.50 -4.25 0.07
N GLU A 76 20.21 -5.24 -0.76
CA GLU A 76 20.02 -5.06 -2.19
C GLU A 76 18.86 -4.08 -2.47
N MET A 77 17.71 -4.31 -1.83
CA MET A 77 16.52 -3.47 -2.01
C MET A 77 16.73 -2.06 -1.45
N ILE A 78 17.39 -1.96 -0.30
CA ILE A 78 17.75 -0.67 0.30
C ILE A 78 18.64 0.14 -0.65
N GLN A 79 19.62 -0.50 -1.30
CA GLN A 79 20.48 0.18 -2.26
C GLN A 79 19.72 0.63 -3.51
N ILE A 80 18.77 -0.17 -4.01
CA ILE A 80 17.88 0.19 -5.12
C ILE A 80 17.04 1.42 -4.74
N ALA A 81 16.43 1.42 -3.54
CA ALA A 81 15.65 2.56 -3.06
C ALA A 81 16.48 3.85 -2.94
N ILE A 82 17.72 3.74 -2.43
CA ILE A 82 18.65 4.88 -2.33
C ILE A 82 18.98 5.46 -3.71
N ASN A 83 19.19 4.60 -4.71
CA ASN A 83 19.52 5.02 -6.07
C ASN A 83 18.29 5.61 -6.79
N THR A 84 17.12 5.02 -6.59
CA THR A 84 15.85 5.43 -7.23
C THR A 84 15.27 6.69 -6.61
N LYS A 85 15.44 6.89 -5.29
CA LYS A 85 14.87 7.99 -4.50
C LYS A 85 13.35 8.13 -4.75
N PRO A 86 12.55 7.10 -4.47
CA PRO A 86 11.10 7.21 -4.56
C PRO A 86 10.59 8.26 -3.56
N PHE A 87 9.34 8.67 -3.70
CA PHE A 87 8.70 9.55 -2.73
C PHE A 87 8.55 8.88 -1.36
N GLN A 88 8.25 7.58 -1.37
CA GLN A 88 8.03 6.76 -0.18
C GLN A 88 8.58 5.35 -0.41
N VAL A 89 9.08 4.75 0.66
CA VAL A 89 9.38 3.32 0.74
C VAL A 89 8.47 2.71 1.79
N SER A 90 7.80 1.62 1.43
CA SER A 90 7.04 0.77 2.35
C SER A 90 7.77 -0.56 2.53
N ILE A 91 8.26 -0.81 3.74
CA ILE A 91 8.86 -2.12 4.05
C ILE A 91 7.76 -3.13 4.29
N VAL A 92 7.84 -4.23 3.53
CA VAL A 92 6.91 -5.36 3.61
C VAL A 92 7.70 -6.64 3.91
N PRO A 93 7.11 -7.63 4.60
CA PRO A 93 7.74 -8.95 4.71
C PRO A 93 7.65 -9.68 3.37
N GLU A 94 8.67 -10.45 3.04
CA GLU A 94 8.67 -11.31 1.86
C GLU A 94 8.94 -12.76 2.25
N ASN A 95 8.00 -13.63 1.90
CA ASN A 95 8.16 -15.06 1.98
C ASN A 95 8.05 -15.65 0.56
N ARG A 96 9.04 -16.42 0.14
CA ARG A 96 9.08 -17.02 -1.22
C ARG A 96 7.94 -17.99 -1.48
N GLN A 97 7.37 -18.58 -0.43
CA GLN A 97 6.26 -19.55 -0.53
C GLN A 97 4.89 -18.87 -0.66
N GLU A 98 4.77 -17.61 -0.26
CA GLU A 98 3.53 -16.84 -0.38
C GLU A 98 3.32 -16.34 -1.82
N ILE A 99 2.08 -16.33 -2.27
CA ILE A 99 1.70 -15.78 -3.59
C ILE A 99 1.77 -14.25 -3.54
N THR A 100 1.25 -13.69 -2.45
CA THR A 100 1.29 -12.26 -2.12
C THR A 100 1.78 -12.11 -0.68
N THR A 101 1.99 -10.87 -0.21
CA THR A 101 2.33 -10.61 1.20
C THR A 101 1.12 -10.93 2.08
N GLU A 102 1.16 -12.01 2.85
CA GLU A 102 0.00 -12.49 3.63
C GLU A 102 -0.06 -11.90 5.03
N GLY A 103 1.08 -11.70 5.71
CA GLY A 103 1.18 -11.12 7.04
C GLY A 103 1.87 -9.76 7.07
N GLY A 104 1.73 -9.03 8.18
CA GLY A 104 2.46 -7.79 8.43
C GLY A 104 3.90 -8.05 8.89
N LEU A 105 4.74 -7.04 8.75
CA LEU A 105 6.12 -7.04 9.23
C LEU A 105 6.18 -7.18 10.76
N ASN A 106 7.01 -8.07 11.27
CA ASN A 106 7.29 -8.12 12.70
C ASN A 106 8.41 -7.14 13.06
N ILE A 107 8.02 -5.91 13.44
CA ILE A 107 8.94 -4.84 13.77
C ILE A 107 9.76 -5.19 15.00
N LEU A 108 9.15 -5.82 16.01
CA LEU A 108 9.76 -6.06 17.32
C LEU A 108 11.01 -6.95 17.24
N GLU A 109 11.08 -7.81 16.24
CA GLU A 109 12.23 -8.71 16.01
C GLU A 109 13.40 -8.03 15.28
N GLN A 110 13.18 -6.86 14.67
CA GLN A 110 14.18 -6.22 13.80
C GLN A 110 14.31 -4.70 14.01
N GLU A 111 13.95 -4.19 15.20
CA GLU A 111 13.95 -2.75 15.50
C GLU A 111 15.29 -2.05 15.17
N ALA A 112 16.42 -2.65 15.56
CA ALA A 112 17.73 -2.05 15.32
C ALA A 112 18.01 -1.86 13.81
N HIS A 113 17.70 -2.86 13.02
CA HIS A 113 17.87 -2.84 11.56
C HIS A 113 16.94 -1.80 10.91
N LEU A 114 15.68 -1.76 11.33
CA LEU A 114 14.72 -0.77 10.81
C LEU A 114 15.08 0.67 11.18
N ILE A 115 15.69 0.90 12.35
CA ILE A 115 16.21 2.22 12.74
C ILE A 115 17.33 2.67 11.78
N GLU A 116 18.25 1.76 11.45
CA GLU A 116 19.34 2.04 10.50
C GLU A 116 18.79 2.41 9.13
N ILE A 117 17.89 1.59 8.59
CA ILE A 117 17.23 1.81 7.29
C ILE A 117 16.49 3.16 7.29
N GLY A 118 15.66 3.41 8.30
CA GLY A 118 14.88 4.64 8.40
C GLY A 118 15.74 5.90 8.49
N ASN A 119 16.92 5.83 9.14
CA ASN A 119 17.86 6.93 9.17
C ASN A 119 18.43 7.22 7.76
N ARG A 120 18.83 6.19 7.01
CA ARG A 120 19.34 6.34 5.63
C ARG A 120 18.28 6.96 4.70
N PHE A 121 17.03 6.54 4.79
CA PHE A 121 15.95 7.11 3.97
C PHE A 121 15.64 8.55 4.35
N ARG A 122 15.63 8.89 5.62
CA ARG A 122 15.37 10.26 6.09
C ARG A 122 16.43 11.25 5.61
N GLU A 123 17.71 10.86 5.59
CA GLU A 123 18.80 11.70 5.05
C GLU A 123 18.59 12.02 3.57
N LEU A 124 17.88 11.18 2.83
CA LEU A 124 17.58 11.36 1.41
C LEU A 124 16.21 12.00 1.15
N GLY A 125 15.44 12.30 2.22
CA GLY A 125 14.09 12.83 2.10
C GLY A 125 13.04 11.83 1.60
N ILE A 126 13.32 10.52 1.74
CA ILE A 126 12.41 9.44 1.39
C ILE A 126 11.53 9.14 2.62
N LEU A 127 10.20 9.15 2.45
CA LEU A 127 9.28 8.78 3.51
C LEU A 127 9.38 7.28 3.82
N PHE A 128 9.39 6.95 5.11
CA PHE A 128 9.58 5.58 5.60
C PHE A 128 8.28 5.03 6.19
N SER A 129 7.69 4.06 5.52
CA SER A 129 6.44 3.37 5.89
C SER A 129 6.69 1.90 6.20
N LEU A 130 5.88 1.34 7.10
CA LEU A 130 5.96 -0.08 7.49
C LEU A 130 4.59 -0.73 7.32
N PHE A 131 4.53 -1.82 6.55
CA PHE A 131 3.33 -2.66 6.40
C PHE A 131 3.22 -3.62 7.58
N ILE A 132 2.20 -3.45 8.41
CA ILE A 132 2.04 -4.19 9.66
C ILE A 132 0.64 -4.77 9.83
N ASP A 133 0.51 -5.84 10.58
CA ASP A 133 -0.78 -6.27 11.07
C ASP A 133 -1.35 -5.25 12.07
N PRO A 134 -2.69 -5.17 12.23
CA PRO A 134 -3.33 -4.20 13.12
C PRO A 134 -3.17 -4.56 14.60
N ASP A 135 -1.93 -4.57 15.06
CA ASP A 135 -1.47 -4.84 16.42
C ASP A 135 -0.88 -3.57 17.05
N THR A 136 -1.35 -3.20 18.23
CA THR A 136 -0.91 -1.97 18.91
C THR A 136 0.54 -2.00 19.35
N ASP A 137 1.14 -3.18 19.57
CA ASP A 137 2.56 -3.28 19.93
C ASP A 137 3.45 -3.11 18.69
N GLN A 138 3.01 -3.60 17.51
CA GLN A 138 3.64 -3.28 16.23
C GLN A 138 3.55 -1.78 15.93
N VAL A 139 2.41 -1.14 16.18
CA VAL A 139 2.23 0.31 16.04
C VAL A 139 3.22 1.09 16.94
N LYS A 140 3.38 0.69 18.20
CA LYS A 140 4.39 1.29 19.11
C LYS A 140 5.82 1.04 18.62
N GLY A 141 6.08 -0.15 18.08
CA GLY A 141 7.35 -0.50 17.42
C GLY A 141 7.66 0.45 16.27
N ALA A 142 6.71 0.70 15.39
CA ALA A 142 6.87 1.66 14.28
C ALA A 142 7.28 3.06 14.77
N LYS A 143 6.72 3.52 15.89
CA LYS A 143 7.14 4.80 16.50
C LYS A 143 8.56 4.77 17.02
N ARG A 144 9.00 3.66 17.67
CA ARG A 144 10.37 3.54 18.19
C ARG A 144 11.40 3.54 17.07
N VAL A 145 11.09 2.90 15.93
CA VAL A 145 11.98 2.91 14.75
C VAL A 145 11.86 4.20 13.94
N LYS A 146 11.04 5.17 14.41
CA LYS A 146 10.83 6.49 13.81
C LYS A 146 10.30 6.41 12.37
N ALA A 147 9.38 5.47 12.10
CA ALA A 147 8.63 5.47 10.85
C ALA A 147 7.79 6.75 10.70
N ASP A 148 7.58 7.22 9.49
CA ASP A 148 6.71 8.35 9.16
C ASP A 148 5.24 7.92 9.14
N SER A 149 5.01 6.66 8.75
CA SER A 149 3.68 6.07 8.58
C SER A 149 3.69 4.57 8.84
N ILE A 150 2.49 4.05 9.06
CA ILE A 150 2.21 2.62 8.98
C ILE A 150 1.15 2.35 7.93
N GLU A 151 1.26 1.21 7.27
CA GLU A 151 0.19 0.67 6.45
C GLU A 151 -0.40 -0.55 7.16
N LEU A 152 -1.69 -0.47 7.51
CA LEU A 152 -2.40 -1.55 8.18
C LEU A 152 -2.82 -2.61 7.17
N ASN A 153 -2.43 -3.86 7.42
CA ASN A 153 -2.85 -5.01 6.64
C ASN A 153 -4.36 -5.25 6.78
N THR A 154 -5.10 -5.06 5.69
CA THR A 154 -6.55 -5.30 5.64
C THR A 154 -6.92 -6.66 5.03
N GLY A 155 -5.94 -7.52 4.72
CA GLY A 155 -6.16 -8.86 4.17
C GLY A 155 -7.11 -9.71 5.01
N PRO A 156 -6.84 -9.93 6.30
CA PRO A 156 -7.71 -10.72 7.16
C PRO A 156 -9.17 -10.22 7.21
N TYR A 157 -9.37 -8.88 7.20
CA TYR A 157 -10.70 -8.29 7.08
C TYR A 157 -11.35 -8.58 5.73
N SER A 158 -10.59 -8.57 4.66
CA SER A 158 -11.07 -8.68 3.28
C SER A 158 -11.46 -10.12 2.91
N GLU A 159 -10.82 -11.10 3.49
CA GLU A 159 -10.94 -12.52 3.15
C GLU A 159 -12.07 -13.23 3.91
N VAL A 160 -12.43 -12.74 5.10
CA VAL A 160 -13.47 -13.40 5.89
C VAL A 160 -14.87 -13.21 5.31
N SER A 161 -15.61 -14.31 5.20
CA SER A 161 -17.03 -14.33 4.85
C SER A 161 -17.96 -14.13 6.06
N ASN A 162 -17.50 -14.51 7.25
CA ASN A 162 -18.27 -14.45 8.50
C ASN A 162 -18.38 -12.99 9.01
N SER A 163 -19.60 -12.53 9.23
CA SER A 163 -19.88 -11.15 9.67
C SER A 163 -19.32 -10.84 11.07
N LYS A 164 -19.28 -11.80 11.99
CA LYS A 164 -18.73 -11.63 13.34
C LYS A 164 -17.21 -11.41 13.29
N GLU A 165 -16.51 -12.27 12.56
CA GLU A 165 -15.05 -12.16 12.38
C GLU A 165 -14.69 -10.86 11.67
N ARG A 166 -15.46 -10.49 10.63
CA ARG A 166 -15.27 -9.20 9.94
C ARG A 166 -15.38 -8.01 10.88
N THR A 167 -16.35 -8.05 11.82
CA THR A 167 -16.50 -7.00 12.82
C THR A 167 -15.33 -6.96 13.79
N GLN A 168 -14.75 -8.10 14.15
CA GLN A 168 -13.56 -8.17 15.00
C GLN A 168 -12.33 -7.55 14.30
N HIS A 169 -12.09 -7.89 13.03
CA HIS A 169 -11.00 -7.28 12.25
C HIS A 169 -11.16 -5.77 12.06
N LEU A 170 -12.40 -5.29 11.85
CA LEU A 170 -12.66 -3.85 11.82
C LEU A 170 -12.34 -3.17 13.15
N ALA A 171 -12.62 -3.82 14.27
CA ALA A 171 -12.28 -3.29 15.59
C ALA A 171 -10.76 -3.24 15.79
N GLN A 172 -10.03 -4.29 15.41
CA GLN A 172 -8.56 -4.32 15.46
C GLN A 172 -7.94 -3.18 14.61
N LEU A 173 -8.40 -3.04 13.36
CA LEU A 173 -7.96 -1.96 12.46
C LEU A 173 -8.23 -0.58 13.06
N ARG A 174 -9.41 -0.37 13.64
CA ARG A 174 -9.78 0.89 14.30
C ARG A 174 -8.86 1.19 15.48
N ASP A 175 -8.62 0.22 16.35
CA ASP A 175 -7.84 0.40 17.57
C ASP A 175 -6.36 0.65 17.25
N ALA A 176 -5.82 -0.03 16.23
CA ALA A 176 -4.48 0.23 15.70
C ALA A 176 -4.35 1.64 15.09
N ALA A 177 -5.34 2.04 14.28
CA ALA A 177 -5.37 3.38 13.67
C ALA A 177 -5.48 4.49 14.72
N LEU A 178 -6.32 4.31 15.75
CA LEU A 178 -6.42 5.23 16.89
C LEU A 178 -5.06 5.36 17.58
N LYS A 179 -4.43 4.22 17.90
CA LYS A 179 -3.13 4.22 18.56
C LYS A 179 -2.05 4.92 17.74
N ALA A 180 -2.00 4.67 16.45
CA ALA A 180 -1.06 5.31 15.54
C ALA A 180 -1.24 6.84 15.53
N HIS A 181 -2.48 7.31 15.42
CA HIS A 181 -2.79 8.73 15.47
C HIS A 181 -2.38 9.39 16.79
N GLU A 182 -2.70 8.75 17.94
CA GLU A 182 -2.33 9.26 19.28
C GLU A 182 -0.82 9.49 19.44
N ILE A 183 0.00 8.64 18.83
CA ILE A 183 1.47 8.75 18.94
C ILE A 183 2.11 9.47 17.76
N GLY A 184 1.30 10.07 16.86
CA GLY A 184 1.74 10.91 15.75
C GLY A 184 2.35 10.13 14.59
N LEU A 185 1.81 8.95 14.26
CA LEU A 185 2.08 8.22 13.02
C LEU A 185 0.95 8.48 12.02
N ARG A 186 1.29 8.59 10.75
CA ARG A 186 0.29 8.59 9.67
C ARG A 186 -0.22 7.18 9.46
N VAL A 187 -1.50 7.06 9.10
CA VAL A 187 -2.18 5.77 8.93
C VAL A 187 -2.55 5.56 7.48
N PHE A 188 -2.04 4.51 6.89
CA PHE A 188 -2.39 3.99 5.59
C PHE A 188 -3.05 2.62 5.74
N ALA A 189 -3.69 2.13 4.69
CA ALA A 189 -4.26 0.79 4.70
C ALA A 189 -4.24 0.18 3.29
N GLY A 190 -4.01 -1.11 3.22
CA GLY A 190 -3.92 -1.84 1.96
C GLY A 190 -4.11 -3.33 2.13
N HIS A 191 -4.09 -4.02 1.02
CA HIS A 191 -4.28 -5.45 0.85
C HIS A 191 -5.75 -5.90 0.89
N GLY A 192 -6.19 -6.54 -0.21
CA GLY A 192 -7.51 -7.14 -0.33
C GLY A 192 -8.70 -6.16 -0.43
N LEU A 193 -8.44 -4.85 -0.55
CA LEU A 193 -9.48 -3.84 -0.62
C LEU A 193 -10.18 -3.81 -1.99
N THR A 194 -11.51 -3.68 -1.94
CA THR A 194 -12.40 -3.65 -3.12
C THR A 194 -13.46 -2.57 -2.95
N ILE A 195 -14.15 -2.20 -4.03
CA ILE A 195 -15.30 -1.27 -3.98
C ILE A 195 -16.37 -1.76 -3.00
N SER A 196 -16.54 -3.07 -2.80
CA SER A 196 -17.56 -3.63 -1.91
C SER A 196 -17.20 -3.54 -0.43
N ASN A 197 -15.90 -3.61 -0.05
CA ASN A 197 -15.46 -3.66 1.34
C ASN A 197 -14.90 -2.33 1.89
N ILE A 198 -14.37 -1.45 1.05
CA ILE A 198 -13.88 -0.10 1.42
C ILE A 198 -14.90 0.74 2.19
N PRO A 199 -16.22 0.74 1.87
CA PRO A 199 -17.18 1.54 2.61
C PRO A 199 -17.19 1.26 4.12
N ALA A 200 -17.00 0.01 4.53
CA ALA A 200 -16.96 -0.32 5.96
C ALA A 200 -15.64 0.14 6.61
N ILE A 201 -14.51 0.03 5.91
CA ILE A 201 -13.22 0.54 6.37
C ILE A 201 -13.31 2.06 6.63
N ILE A 202 -13.73 2.86 5.66
CA ILE A 202 -13.78 4.33 5.78
C ILE A 202 -14.72 4.78 6.91
N ARG A 203 -15.83 4.06 7.14
CA ARG A 203 -16.76 4.40 8.22
C ARG A 203 -16.24 4.05 9.60
N ASN A 204 -15.55 2.91 9.74
CA ASN A 204 -15.20 2.35 11.05
C ASN A 204 -13.75 2.60 11.46
N VAL A 205 -12.84 2.80 10.51
CA VAL A 205 -11.41 3.04 10.80
C VAL A 205 -11.11 4.53 10.58
N PRO A 206 -10.87 5.29 11.66
CA PRO A 206 -10.57 6.73 11.54
C PRO A 206 -9.11 6.95 11.12
N TRP A 207 -8.82 8.20 10.71
CA TRP A 207 -7.48 8.72 10.41
C TRP A 207 -6.74 8.04 9.26
N ILE A 208 -7.38 7.19 8.45
CA ILE A 208 -6.76 6.70 7.21
C ILE A 208 -6.53 7.88 6.27
N GLU A 209 -5.29 8.09 5.87
CA GLU A 209 -4.86 9.14 4.94
C GLU A 209 -4.65 8.60 3.53
N GLU A 210 -4.30 7.32 3.40
CA GLU A 210 -3.90 6.69 2.16
C GLU A 210 -4.43 5.25 2.06
N LEU A 211 -4.86 4.87 0.86
CA LEU A 211 -5.24 3.50 0.52
C LEU A 211 -4.37 3.02 -0.63
N ASN A 212 -3.67 1.89 -0.44
CA ASN A 212 -2.89 1.19 -1.45
C ASN A 212 -3.71 0.03 -2.02
N ILE A 213 -4.10 0.11 -3.31
CA ILE A 213 -5.02 -0.84 -3.94
C ILE A 213 -4.50 -1.27 -5.30
N GLY A 214 -4.25 -2.57 -5.46
CA GLY A 214 -3.75 -3.16 -6.70
C GLY A 214 -4.72 -4.14 -7.32
N HIS A 215 -4.82 -5.34 -6.76
CA HIS A 215 -5.51 -6.47 -7.37
C HIS A 215 -6.91 -6.14 -7.89
N HIS A 216 -7.74 -5.51 -7.08
CA HIS A 216 -9.12 -5.19 -7.47
C HIS A 216 -9.18 -4.24 -8.66
N ILE A 217 -8.33 -3.19 -8.67
CA ILE A 217 -8.30 -2.20 -9.75
C ILE A 217 -7.86 -2.87 -11.06
N VAL A 218 -6.78 -3.66 -11.03
CA VAL A 218 -6.28 -4.37 -12.22
C VAL A 218 -7.29 -5.42 -12.69
N SER A 219 -7.87 -6.21 -11.80
CA SER A 219 -8.90 -7.20 -12.14
C SER A 219 -10.13 -6.55 -12.78
N ASN A 220 -10.65 -5.47 -12.20
CA ASN A 220 -11.79 -4.75 -12.76
C ASN A 220 -11.44 -4.08 -14.11
N SER A 221 -10.19 -3.64 -14.28
CA SER A 221 -9.74 -3.01 -15.52
C SER A 221 -9.82 -3.91 -16.75
N ILE A 222 -9.83 -5.22 -16.57
CA ILE A 222 -10.04 -6.19 -17.65
C ILE A 222 -11.42 -6.00 -18.31
N TYR A 223 -12.41 -5.56 -17.56
CA TYR A 223 -13.79 -5.39 -18.03
C TYR A 223 -14.09 -3.96 -18.47
N VAL A 224 -13.53 -2.95 -17.79
CA VAL A 224 -13.92 -1.55 -18.00
C VAL A 224 -12.76 -0.63 -18.44
N GLY A 225 -11.55 -1.16 -18.51
CA GLY A 225 -10.33 -0.38 -18.74
C GLY A 225 -9.78 0.27 -17.45
N MET A 226 -8.46 0.56 -17.45
CA MET A 226 -7.74 1.04 -16.27
C MET A 226 -8.27 2.38 -15.75
N GLU A 227 -8.47 3.37 -16.63
CA GLU A 227 -8.96 4.68 -16.21
C GLU A 227 -10.32 4.61 -15.54
N GLN A 228 -11.26 3.82 -16.08
CA GLN A 228 -12.59 3.68 -15.50
C GLN A 228 -12.53 2.96 -14.15
N SER A 229 -11.75 1.90 -14.05
CA SER A 229 -11.57 1.15 -12.79
C SER A 229 -11.03 2.04 -11.66
N VAL A 230 -10.06 2.90 -11.97
CA VAL A 230 -9.51 3.87 -11.00
C VAL A 230 -10.54 4.94 -10.63
N ARG A 231 -11.28 5.49 -11.59
CA ARG A 231 -12.36 6.47 -11.32
C ARG A 231 -13.46 5.88 -10.43
N ASP A 232 -13.86 4.65 -10.68
CA ASP A 232 -14.87 3.95 -9.86
C ASP A 232 -14.41 3.81 -8.40
N MET A 233 -13.13 3.47 -8.21
CA MET A 233 -12.52 3.40 -6.87
C MET A 233 -12.48 4.77 -6.17
N ILE A 234 -12.04 5.81 -6.87
CA ILE A 234 -12.01 7.18 -6.34
C ILE A 234 -13.43 7.64 -5.95
N ASN A 235 -14.42 7.41 -6.81
CA ASN A 235 -15.82 7.77 -6.56
C ASN A 235 -16.37 7.01 -5.34
N CYS A 236 -16.02 5.73 -5.19
CA CYS A 236 -16.39 4.95 -4.00
C CYS A 236 -15.82 5.60 -2.73
N ILE A 237 -14.53 5.91 -2.70
CA ILE A 237 -13.86 6.56 -1.56
C ILE A 237 -14.52 7.91 -1.22
N GLN A 238 -14.69 8.78 -2.21
CA GLN A 238 -15.24 10.13 -2.03
C GLN A 238 -16.69 10.11 -1.52
N SER A 239 -17.50 9.17 -2.03
CA SER A 239 -18.90 9.03 -1.61
C SER A 239 -19.03 8.67 -0.12
N GLN A 240 -18.09 7.90 0.44
CA GLN A 240 -18.10 7.54 1.86
C GLN A 240 -17.64 8.70 2.75
N ILE A 241 -16.67 9.50 2.32
CA ILE A 241 -16.22 10.69 3.04
C ILE A 241 -17.35 11.71 3.14
N SER A 242 -18.07 11.98 2.05
CA SER A 242 -19.21 12.90 2.02
C SER A 242 -20.33 12.47 2.96
N LYS A 243 -20.68 11.18 2.99
CA LYS A 243 -21.68 10.61 3.91
C LYS A 243 -21.27 10.77 5.39
N LYS A 244 -19.99 10.53 5.71
CA LYS A 244 -19.46 10.68 7.07
C LYS A 244 -19.56 12.13 7.56
N THR A 245 -19.29 13.10 6.72
CA THR A 245 -19.40 14.54 7.04
C THR A 245 -20.85 14.97 7.28
N THR A 246 -21.81 14.39 6.56
CA THR A 246 -23.24 14.71 6.72
C THR A 246 -23.82 14.14 8.02
N LEU A 247 -23.32 13.01 8.52
CA LEU A 247 -23.77 12.39 9.77
C LEU A 247 -23.23 13.08 11.04
N LEU A 248 -22.19 13.91 10.90
CA LEU A 248 -21.56 14.66 12.00
C LEU A 248 -22.05 16.11 12.11
N ARG A 249 -22.99 16.52 11.25
CA ARG A 249 -23.71 17.79 11.29
C ARG A 249 -25.11 17.58 11.83
#